data_63a4829a6e4fab5c029061b28e3346dd
#
_entry.id   63a4829a6e4fab5c029061b28e3346dd
#
_cell.length_a   1.000
_cell.length_b   1.000
_cell.length_c   1.000
_cell.angle_alpha   90.00
_cell.angle_beta   90.00
_cell.angle_gamma   90.00
#
_symmetry.space_group_name_H-M   'P 1'
#
loop_
_entity.id
_entity.type
_entity.pdbx_description
1 polymer ?
#
loop_
_entity_poly.entity_id
_entity_poly.type
_entity_poly.pdbx_seq_one_letter_code
_entity_poly.pdbx_strand_id
1 'polypeptide(L)'
;QSSNIWGDKTDTVAIGTVIVYTKQKWIDFVLEVDAYANDNDGMGIVWRFKDLKEHYRFFTMIDSGNPPNGERGPWRKLEVRLGKGAGEKLPFYKTLDTEKGKSYTQGQLTHWKIDVAGDRFTVEVDGKKALEGKDNRYKEAGYIGFTLYAQSGVFFDNLVLTDTFPVDPRVAFTTTWGKIKQQHIAK
;
A
#
# COMPACT_ATOMS: atom_id res chain seq x y z
N GLN A 1 13.44 6.90 2.62
CA GLN A 1 12.52 8.00 2.30
C GLN A 1 12.12 8.74 3.56
N SER A 2 11.75 10.00 3.44
CA SER A 2 11.27 10.84 4.54
C SER A 2 10.13 11.73 4.05
N SER A 3 9.27 12.14 4.97
CA SER A 3 8.22 13.12 4.71
C SER A 3 8.16 14.12 5.85
N ASN A 4 8.19 15.42 5.54
CA ASN A 4 8.05 16.51 6.51
C ASN A 4 6.63 17.05 6.58
N ILE A 5 5.68 16.41 5.90
CA ILE A 5 4.30 16.87 5.84
C ILE A 5 3.58 16.44 7.11
N TRP A 6 3.46 17.36 8.05
CA TRP A 6 2.76 17.17 9.31
C TRP A 6 2.10 18.48 9.76
N GLY A 7 1.04 18.36 10.57
CA GLY A 7 0.42 19.53 11.21
C GLY A 7 -0.48 20.39 10.34
N ASP A 8 -0.62 20.11 9.06
CA ASP A 8 -1.53 20.81 8.16
C ASP A 8 -2.91 20.15 8.15
N LYS A 9 -3.95 20.92 7.93
CA LYS A 9 -5.35 20.47 7.85
C LYS A 9 -5.79 20.18 6.41
N THR A 10 -4.87 20.24 5.47
CA THR A 10 -5.16 20.01 4.05
C THR A 10 -5.22 18.52 3.71
N ASP A 11 -5.75 18.23 2.55
CA ASP A 11 -5.79 16.89 1.98
C ASP A 11 -4.38 16.28 1.81
N THR A 12 -3.39 17.11 1.52
CA THR A 12 -2.00 16.68 1.38
C THR A 12 -1.46 16.01 2.63
N VAL A 13 -1.84 16.50 3.80
CA VAL A 13 -1.47 15.92 5.08
C VAL A 13 -2.18 14.59 5.33
N ALA A 14 -3.45 14.49 4.99
CA ALA A 14 -4.22 13.26 5.18
C ALA A 14 -3.66 12.09 4.37
N ILE A 15 -2.98 12.36 3.26
CA ILE A 15 -2.36 11.34 2.41
C ILE A 15 -0.85 11.27 2.58
N GLY A 16 -0.20 12.38 2.97
CA GLY A 16 1.24 12.49 3.09
C GLY A 16 1.96 12.56 1.75
N THR A 17 3.16 12.04 1.71
CA THR A 17 3.98 11.92 0.50
C THR A 17 3.74 10.56 -0.14
N VAL A 18 3.49 10.54 -1.45
CA VAL A 18 3.26 9.31 -2.22
C VAL A 18 4.32 9.17 -3.32
N ILE A 19 4.84 7.97 -3.48
CA ILE A 19 5.63 7.56 -4.63
C ILE A 19 4.98 6.36 -5.28
N VAL A 20 4.75 6.40 -6.58
CA VAL A 20 4.10 5.32 -7.33
C VAL A 20 5.00 4.83 -8.48
N TYR A 21 4.91 3.54 -8.75
CA TYR A 21 5.51 2.94 -9.93
C TYR A 21 4.57 3.10 -11.13
N THR A 22 4.96 3.90 -12.11
CA THR A 22 4.07 4.34 -13.20
C THR A 22 4.19 3.54 -14.50
N LYS A 23 5.08 2.54 -14.55
CA LYS A 23 5.30 1.79 -15.79
C LYS A 23 4.29 0.68 -16.04
N GLN A 24 3.59 0.23 -14.99
CA GLN A 24 2.60 -0.83 -15.08
C GLN A 24 1.46 -0.56 -14.11
N LYS A 25 0.26 -1.03 -14.46
CA LYS A 25 -0.93 -0.99 -13.60
C LYS A 25 -1.35 -2.42 -13.27
N TRP A 26 -1.90 -2.59 -12.06
CA TRP A 26 -2.41 -3.87 -11.56
C TRP A 26 -3.85 -3.72 -11.10
N ILE A 27 -4.61 -4.80 -11.23
CA ILE A 27 -5.96 -4.91 -10.70
C ILE A 27 -5.98 -5.89 -9.53
N ASP A 28 -5.49 -7.10 -9.75
CA ASP A 28 -5.39 -8.18 -8.76
C ASP A 28 -3.93 -8.61 -8.63
N PHE A 29 -3.45 -8.74 -7.41
CA PHE A 29 -2.04 -9.05 -7.15
C PHE A 29 -1.83 -9.51 -5.71
N VAL A 30 -0.71 -10.16 -5.47
CA VAL A 30 -0.08 -10.30 -4.14
C VAL A 30 1.19 -9.46 -4.12
N LEU A 31 1.31 -8.58 -3.14
CA LEU A 31 2.49 -7.79 -2.87
C LEU A 31 3.07 -8.20 -1.52
N GLU A 32 4.35 -8.50 -1.50
CA GLU A 32 5.13 -8.74 -0.29
C GLU A 32 6.27 -7.72 -0.20
N VAL A 33 6.53 -7.19 0.98
CA VAL A 33 7.58 -6.20 1.20
C VAL A 33 8.00 -6.17 2.66
N ASP A 34 9.28 -5.94 2.88
CA ASP A 34 9.82 -5.62 4.20
C ASP A 34 9.84 -4.11 4.39
N ALA A 35 9.24 -3.65 5.48
CA ALA A 35 9.15 -2.24 5.85
C ALA A 35 9.89 -1.97 7.16
N TYR A 36 10.61 -0.86 7.21
CA TYR A 36 11.35 -0.41 8.38
C TYR A 36 11.18 1.10 8.55
N ALA A 37 11.03 1.56 9.79
CA ALA A 37 11.01 2.98 10.10
C ALA A 37 11.73 3.30 11.42
N ASN A 38 12.46 4.41 11.43
CA ASN A 38 13.12 4.94 12.62
C ASN A 38 12.23 5.89 13.42
N ASP A 39 11.11 6.32 12.86
CA ASP A 39 10.19 7.27 13.45
C ASP A 39 8.85 6.59 13.77
N ASN A 40 7.96 7.25 14.48
CA ASN A 40 6.70 6.68 14.97
C ASN A 40 5.47 7.12 14.17
N ASP A 41 5.67 7.85 13.10
CA ASP A 41 4.60 8.42 12.26
C ASP A 41 4.01 7.40 11.26
N GLY A 42 3.39 7.89 10.19
CA GLY A 42 2.61 7.06 9.31
C GLY A 42 3.36 6.53 8.10
N MET A 43 3.19 5.26 7.77
CA MET A 43 3.66 4.66 6.52
C MET A 43 2.69 3.62 5.98
N GLY A 44 2.76 3.36 4.68
CA GLY A 44 1.85 2.40 4.07
C GLY A 44 2.06 2.19 2.58
N ILE A 45 1.12 1.44 2.01
CA ILE A 45 1.08 1.08 0.60
C ILE A 45 -0.23 1.57 0.01
N VAL A 46 -0.16 2.12 -1.20
CA VAL A 46 -1.33 2.49 -2.01
C VAL A 46 -1.44 1.57 -3.21
N TRP A 47 -2.67 1.24 -3.61
CA TRP A 47 -2.94 0.45 -4.81
C TRP A 47 -4.20 0.90 -5.53
N ARG A 48 -4.36 0.44 -6.77
CA ARG A 48 -5.33 0.98 -7.71
C ARG A 48 -5.29 2.50 -7.72
N PHE A 49 -4.07 3.03 -7.57
CA PHE A 49 -3.83 4.46 -7.49
C PHE A 49 -4.01 5.08 -8.87
N LYS A 50 -4.97 5.96 -8.99
CA LYS A 50 -5.20 6.80 -10.15
C LYS A 50 -4.63 8.20 -9.90
N ASP A 51 -4.98 8.76 -8.76
CA ASP A 51 -4.49 10.04 -8.26
C ASP A 51 -4.65 10.12 -6.72
N LEU A 52 -4.40 11.31 -6.17
CA LEU A 52 -4.52 11.56 -4.73
C LEU A 52 -5.96 11.48 -4.21
N LYS A 53 -6.97 11.39 -5.06
CA LYS A 53 -8.39 11.32 -4.68
C LYS A 53 -8.98 9.92 -4.85
N GLU A 54 -8.35 9.08 -5.68
CA GLU A 54 -8.88 7.78 -6.07
C GLU A 54 -7.81 6.69 -5.88
N HIS A 55 -7.87 5.97 -4.77
CA HIS A 55 -7.00 4.84 -4.44
C HIS A 55 -7.48 4.09 -3.20
N TYR A 56 -6.93 2.92 -2.98
CA TYR A 56 -6.95 2.20 -1.70
C TYR A 56 -5.61 2.33 -1.01
N ARG A 57 -5.59 2.12 0.30
CA ARG A 57 -4.34 2.02 1.05
C ARG A 57 -4.43 1.07 2.25
N PHE A 58 -3.33 0.41 2.53
CA PHE A 58 -2.94 -0.03 3.85
C PHE A 58 -2.09 1.06 4.48
N PHE A 59 -2.41 1.45 5.70
CA PHE A 59 -1.68 2.49 6.39
C PHE A 59 -1.55 2.16 7.87
N THR A 60 -0.38 2.40 8.45
CA THR A 60 -0.08 2.11 9.85
C THR A 60 0.67 3.26 10.48
N MET A 61 0.47 3.47 11.78
CA MET A 61 1.02 4.59 12.53
C MET A 61 1.17 4.21 14.00
N ILE A 62 2.27 4.58 14.64
CA ILE A 62 2.50 4.40 16.07
C ILE A 62 2.03 5.64 16.84
N ASP A 63 2.32 6.82 16.31
CA ASP A 63 2.15 8.08 17.04
C ASP A 63 0.75 8.24 17.61
N SER A 64 0.73 8.68 18.85
CA SER A 64 -0.47 9.08 19.55
C SER A 64 -0.75 10.58 19.47
N GLY A 65 0.02 11.32 18.65
CA GLY A 65 -0.11 12.77 18.46
C GLY A 65 -1.48 13.20 17.97
N ASN A 66 -1.54 14.23 17.15
CA ASN A 66 -2.78 14.77 16.63
C ASN A 66 -2.93 14.46 15.12
N PRO A 67 -3.22 13.20 14.75
CA PRO A 67 -3.36 12.83 13.35
C PRO A 67 -4.49 13.60 12.69
N PRO A 68 -4.48 13.75 11.36
CA PRO A 68 -5.47 14.53 10.61
C PRO A 68 -6.92 14.16 10.88
N ASN A 69 -7.18 12.92 11.28
CA ASN A 69 -8.54 12.42 11.58
C ASN A 69 -8.85 12.37 13.08
N GLY A 70 -7.99 12.89 13.96
CA GLY A 70 -8.17 12.84 15.41
C GLY A 70 -8.01 11.46 16.04
N GLU A 71 -7.66 10.45 15.27
CA GLU A 71 -7.46 9.09 15.77
C GLU A 71 -6.00 8.85 16.15
N ARG A 72 -5.79 8.65 17.43
CA ARG A 72 -4.46 8.38 17.99
C ARG A 72 -4.02 6.93 17.70
N GLY A 73 -2.75 6.75 17.33
CA GLY A 73 -2.11 5.45 17.24
C GLY A 73 -1.88 4.77 18.61
N PRO A 74 -1.36 3.55 18.63
CA PRO A 74 -1.01 2.78 17.44
C PRO A 74 -2.23 2.15 16.76
N TRP A 75 -2.18 2.06 15.45
CA TRP A 75 -3.19 1.37 14.65
C TRP A 75 -2.66 0.95 13.27
N ARG A 76 -3.35 -0.01 12.68
CA ARG A 76 -3.30 -0.39 11.27
C ARG A 76 -4.67 -0.19 10.66
N LYS A 77 -4.73 0.32 9.44
CA LYS A 77 -5.98 0.56 8.73
C LYS A 77 -5.92 0.10 7.28
N LEU A 78 -7.03 -0.44 6.84
CA LEU A 78 -7.35 -0.65 5.45
C LEU A 78 -8.39 0.40 5.06
N GLU A 79 -8.11 1.20 4.05
CA GLU A 79 -8.90 2.38 3.73
C GLU A 79 -9.10 2.59 2.24
N VAL A 80 -10.23 3.22 1.88
CA VAL A 80 -10.50 3.70 0.52
C VAL A 80 -10.66 5.21 0.52
N ARG A 81 -10.00 5.88 -0.41
CA ARG A 81 -10.13 7.32 -0.65
C ARG A 81 -11.51 7.65 -1.20
N LEU A 82 -12.11 8.77 -0.75
CA LEU A 82 -13.51 9.12 -1.03
C LEU A 82 -13.71 10.08 -2.21
N GLY A 83 -12.72 10.26 -3.09
CA GLY A 83 -12.82 11.16 -4.24
C GLY A 83 -12.72 12.65 -3.90
N LYS A 84 -12.42 12.98 -2.66
CA LYS A 84 -12.39 14.36 -2.17
C LYS A 84 -11.02 15.01 -2.37
N GLY A 85 -11.02 16.30 -2.70
CA GLY A 85 -9.85 17.12 -2.84
C GLY A 85 -9.57 18.02 -1.65
N ALA A 86 -8.47 18.78 -1.75
CA ALA A 86 -8.12 19.78 -0.76
C ALA A 86 -9.25 20.81 -0.54
N GLY A 87 -9.50 21.18 0.71
CA GLY A 87 -10.55 22.12 1.08
C GLY A 87 -11.94 21.51 1.28
N GLU A 88 -12.14 20.24 0.94
CA GLU A 88 -13.39 19.55 1.21
C GLU A 88 -13.46 19.05 2.66
N LYS A 89 -14.70 18.81 3.15
CA LYS A 89 -14.91 18.36 4.52
C LYS A 89 -14.49 16.91 4.72
N LEU A 90 -13.91 16.61 5.86
CA LEU A 90 -13.64 15.24 6.35
C LEU A 90 -14.92 14.38 6.37
N PRO A 91 -14.83 13.05 6.32
CA PRO A 91 -13.59 12.28 6.17
C PRO A 91 -13.12 12.21 4.71
N PHE A 92 -11.81 12.11 4.51
CA PHE A 92 -11.22 11.86 3.18
C PHE A 92 -11.13 10.37 2.84
N TYR A 93 -11.12 9.51 3.85
CA TYR A 93 -11.08 8.06 3.72
C TYR A 93 -12.29 7.43 4.42
N LYS A 94 -12.76 6.32 3.84
CA LYS A 94 -13.60 5.35 4.53
C LYS A 94 -12.71 4.22 4.99
N THR A 95 -12.69 3.94 6.28
CA THR A 95 -12.04 2.77 6.85
C THR A 95 -12.85 1.52 6.50
N LEU A 96 -12.20 0.54 5.92
CA LEU A 96 -12.78 -0.78 5.61
C LEU A 96 -12.56 -1.74 6.77
N ASP A 97 -11.37 -1.68 7.39
CA ASP A 97 -11.03 -2.42 8.60
C ASP A 97 -9.94 -1.70 9.40
N THR A 98 -9.86 -1.97 10.70
CA THR A 98 -8.87 -1.38 11.59
C THR A 98 -8.45 -2.33 12.72
N GLU A 99 -7.17 -2.42 12.98
CA GLU A 99 -6.59 -3.08 14.15
C GLU A 99 -6.00 -2.03 15.09
N LYS A 100 -6.73 -1.72 16.17
CA LYS A 100 -6.30 -0.76 17.20
C LYS A 100 -5.28 -1.38 18.15
N GLY A 101 -4.36 -0.57 18.65
CA GLY A 101 -3.32 -1.02 19.57
C GLY A 101 -2.17 -1.79 18.89
N LYS A 102 -2.13 -1.84 17.57
CA LYS A 102 -1.12 -2.52 16.77
C LYS A 102 -0.58 -1.61 15.68
N SER A 103 0.73 -1.70 15.44
CA SER A 103 1.42 -1.01 14.36
C SER A 103 2.67 -1.81 13.97
N TYR A 104 3.63 -1.19 13.31
CA TYR A 104 4.99 -1.69 13.19
C TYR A 104 5.75 -1.48 14.50
N THR A 105 6.93 -2.06 14.64
CA THR A 105 7.85 -1.76 15.73
C THR A 105 8.95 -0.83 15.22
N GLN A 106 9.09 0.34 15.84
CA GLN A 106 10.12 1.31 15.47
C GLN A 106 11.52 0.68 15.57
N GLY A 107 12.34 0.89 14.55
CA GLY A 107 13.69 0.34 14.49
C GLY A 107 13.77 -1.16 14.17
N GLN A 108 12.67 -1.79 13.76
CA GLN A 108 12.62 -3.20 13.37
C GLN A 108 12.00 -3.39 11.99
N LEU A 109 12.45 -4.40 11.26
CA LEU A 109 11.80 -4.84 10.04
C LEU A 109 10.46 -5.47 10.38
N THR A 110 9.47 -5.16 9.56
CA THR A 110 8.12 -5.73 9.60
C THR A 110 7.77 -6.21 8.20
N HIS A 111 7.42 -7.47 8.05
CA HIS A 111 7.01 -8.04 6.77
C HIS A 111 5.54 -7.81 6.53
N TRP A 112 5.20 -7.22 5.37
CA TRP A 112 3.83 -7.00 4.94
C TRP A 112 3.51 -7.82 3.70
N LYS A 113 2.33 -8.45 3.71
CA LYS A 113 1.75 -9.08 2.54
C LYS A 113 0.35 -8.52 2.30
N ILE A 114 0.11 -8.05 1.10
CA ILE A 114 -1.16 -7.48 0.67
C ILE A 114 -1.68 -8.30 -0.50
N ASP A 115 -2.83 -8.94 -0.30
CA ASP A 115 -3.53 -9.70 -1.32
C ASP A 115 -4.77 -8.90 -1.78
N VAL A 116 -4.83 -8.64 -3.07
CA VAL A 116 -5.90 -7.90 -3.74
C VAL A 116 -6.53 -8.80 -4.79
N ALA A 117 -7.77 -9.23 -4.52
CA ALA A 117 -8.55 -10.14 -5.37
C ALA A 117 -9.97 -9.59 -5.59
N GLY A 118 -10.22 -9.00 -6.75
CA GLY A 118 -11.49 -8.36 -7.08
C GLY A 118 -11.83 -7.22 -6.12
N ASP A 119 -12.90 -7.37 -5.38
CA ASP A 119 -13.35 -6.40 -4.37
C ASP A 119 -12.86 -6.71 -2.94
N ARG A 120 -12.06 -7.75 -2.76
CA ARG A 120 -11.58 -8.23 -1.47
C ARG A 120 -10.09 -7.93 -1.29
N PHE A 121 -9.74 -7.47 -0.11
CA PHE A 121 -8.38 -7.11 0.27
C PHE A 121 -8.02 -7.76 1.59
N THR A 122 -6.86 -8.39 1.66
CA THR A 122 -6.31 -8.97 2.90
C THR A 122 -4.93 -8.40 3.14
N VAL A 123 -4.64 -8.06 4.39
CA VAL A 123 -3.31 -7.62 4.84
C VAL A 123 -2.82 -8.58 5.91
N GLU A 124 -1.65 -9.14 5.67
CA GLU A 124 -0.90 -9.89 6.68
C GLU A 124 0.30 -9.05 7.15
N VAL A 125 0.62 -9.16 8.41
CA VAL A 125 1.80 -8.54 9.03
C VAL A 125 2.53 -9.62 9.81
N ASP A 126 3.81 -9.84 9.46
CA ASP A 126 4.65 -10.90 10.03
C ASP A 126 3.99 -12.29 9.96
N GLY A 127 3.38 -12.59 8.79
CA GLY A 127 2.72 -13.87 8.50
C GLY A 127 1.38 -14.09 9.21
N LYS A 128 0.83 -13.05 9.86
CA LYS A 128 -0.48 -13.13 10.53
C LYS A 128 -1.46 -12.18 9.86
N LYS A 129 -2.67 -12.67 9.59
CA LYS A 129 -3.74 -11.82 9.09
C LYS A 129 -4.04 -10.72 10.10
N ALA A 130 -3.89 -9.46 9.66
CA ALA A 130 -4.12 -8.27 10.44
C ALA A 130 -5.42 -7.58 10.06
N LEU A 131 -5.69 -7.45 8.74
CA LEU A 131 -6.86 -6.74 8.24
C LEU A 131 -7.51 -7.49 7.08
N GLU A 132 -8.82 -7.33 6.96
CA GLU A 132 -9.57 -7.82 5.79
C GLU A 132 -10.70 -6.84 5.48
N GLY A 133 -10.84 -6.46 4.23
CA GLY A 133 -11.90 -5.54 3.81
C GLY A 133 -12.45 -5.86 2.45
N LYS A 134 -13.61 -5.25 2.17
CA LYS A 134 -14.30 -5.39 0.89
C LYS A 134 -14.82 -4.03 0.45
N ASP A 135 -14.46 -3.65 -0.78
CA ASP A 135 -14.98 -2.43 -1.42
C ASP A 135 -14.82 -2.53 -2.94
N ASN A 136 -15.79 -2.01 -3.67
CA ASN A 136 -15.83 -2.10 -5.12
C ASN A 136 -15.82 -0.73 -5.81
N ARG A 137 -15.37 0.31 -5.13
CA ARG A 137 -15.39 1.69 -5.62
C ARG A 137 -14.48 1.89 -6.83
N TYR A 138 -13.23 1.45 -6.71
CA TYR A 138 -12.24 1.56 -7.78
C TYR A 138 -11.94 0.16 -8.32
N LYS A 139 -12.55 -0.18 -9.46
CA LYS A 139 -12.48 -1.53 -10.06
C LYS A 139 -11.41 -1.66 -11.13
N GLU A 140 -10.89 -0.53 -11.61
CA GLU A 140 -9.94 -0.53 -12.70
C GLU A 140 -8.50 -0.72 -12.18
N ALA A 141 -7.65 -1.22 -13.07
CA ALA A 141 -6.23 -1.32 -12.80
C ALA A 141 -5.63 0.07 -12.53
N GLY A 142 -4.83 0.18 -11.49
CA GLY A 142 -4.13 1.40 -11.12
C GLY A 142 -2.69 1.12 -10.72
N TYR A 143 -1.98 2.18 -10.41
CA TYR A 143 -0.59 2.09 -9.96
C TYR A 143 -0.50 1.57 -8.52
N ILE A 144 0.67 1.04 -8.17
CA ILE A 144 1.05 0.66 -6.81
C ILE A 144 2.15 1.60 -6.34
N GLY A 145 2.14 1.92 -5.05
CA GLY A 145 3.14 2.82 -4.48
C GLY A 145 3.20 2.77 -2.97
N PHE A 146 4.08 3.60 -2.43
CA PHE A 146 4.28 3.78 -1.00
C PHE A 146 3.82 5.17 -0.57
N THR A 147 3.33 5.27 0.65
CA THR A 147 2.90 6.54 1.24
C THR A 147 3.52 6.72 2.62
N LEU A 148 3.94 7.95 2.92
CA LEU A 148 4.48 8.35 4.21
C LEU A 148 3.76 9.60 4.71
N TYR A 149 3.54 9.68 6.01
CA TYR A 149 3.06 10.88 6.70
C TYR A 149 4.02 11.20 7.84
N ALA A 150 4.59 12.39 7.82
CA ALA A 150 5.56 12.91 8.79
C ALA A 150 6.78 12.00 9.08
N GLN A 151 6.86 10.87 8.45
CA GLN A 151 7.75 9.75 8.74
C GLN A 151 9.15 9.99 8.20
N SER A 152 10.16 9.60 8.98
CA SER A 152 11.56 9.70 8.62
C SER A 152 12.29 8.35 8.72
N GLY A 153 13.43 8.22 8.02
CA GLY A 153 14.27 7.02 8.08
C GLY A 153 13.54 5.73 7.68
N VAL A 154 12.72 5.79 6.63
CA VAL A 154 11.95 4.64 6.14
C VAL A 154 12.70 3.92 5.04
N PHE A 155 12.69 2.59 5.13
CA PHE A 155 13.17 1.69 4.09
C PHE A 155 12.07 0.70 3.73
N PHE A 156 11.95 0.43 2.43
CA PHE A 156 11.18 -0.68 1.88
C PHE A 156 12.14 -1.53 1.08
N ASP A 157 12.17 -2.83 1.36
CA ASP A 157 13.08 -3.79 0.73
C ASP A 157 12.37 -5.10 0.40
N ASN A 158 13.03 -5.97 -0.35
CA ASN A 158 12.52 -7.29 -0.72
C ASN A 158 11.12 -7.26 -1.35
N LEU A 159 10.84 -6.23 -2.15
CA LEU A 159 9.54 -6.08 -2.81
C LEU A 159 9.34 -7.18 -3.86
N VAL A 160 8.32 -8.00 -3.64
CA VAL A 160 7.84 -9.00 -4.60
C VAL A 160 6.41 -8.66 -4.96
N LEU A 161 6.13 -8.59 -6.25
CA LEU A 161 4.80 -8.37 -6.77
C LEU A 161 4.44 -9.48 -7.74
N THR A 162 3.40 -10.24 -7.40
CA THR A 162 2.89 -11.36 -8.18
C THR A 162 1.52 -10.98 -8.72
N ASP A 163 1.37 -11.02 -10.03
CA ASP A 163 0.09 -10.86 -10.69
C ASP A 163 -0.77 -12.11 -10.46
N THR A 164 -2.00 -11.94 -9.97
CA THR A 164 -2.91 -13.05 -9.67
C THR A 164 -3.95 -13.28 -10.75
N PHE A 165 -3.75 -12.77 -11.97
CA PHE A 165 -4.62 -13.16 -13.06
C PHE A 165 -4.68 -14.67 -13.15
N PRO A 166 -5.87 -15.29 -13.21
CA PRO A 166 -5.96 -16.70 -13.52
C PRO A 166 -5.29 -16.90 -14.89
N VAL A 167 -4.13 -17.53 -14.88
CA VAL A 167 -3.46 -17.93 -16.10
C VAL A 167 -4.44 -18.88 -16.77
N ASP A 168 -5.09 -18.46 -17.87
CA ASP A 168 -5.85 -19.41 -18.69
C ASP A 168 -4.86 -20.52 -19.07
N PRO A 169 -5.03 -21.74 -18.58
CA PRO A 169 -4.08 -22.80 -18.86
C PRO A 169 -3.94 -23.09 -20.37
N ARG A 170 -4.82 -22.51 -21.20
CA ARG A 170 -4.73 -22.54 -22.67
C ARG A 170 -3.84 -21.45 -23.23
N VAL A 171 -3.48 -20.43 -22.45
CA VAL A 171 -2.49 -19.40 -22.77
C VAL A 171 -1.26 -19.62 -21.87
N ALA A 172 -0.69 -20.82 -21.94
CA ALA A 172 0.64 -21.03 -21.42
C ALA A 172 1.59 -20.17 -22.26
N PHE A 173 1.95 -19.00 -21.74
CA PHE A 173 3.14 -18.31 -22.20
C PHE A 173 4.30 -19.28 -21.95
N THR A 174 4.69 -20.00 -23.00
CA THR A 174 5.99 -20.68 -23.02
C THR A 174 6.98 -19.56 -22.72
N THR A 175 7.40 -19.52 -21.48
CA THR A 175 8.26 -18.47 -20.95
C THR A 175 9.45 -18.34 -21.87
N THR A 176 9.65 -17.18 -22.44
CA THR A 176 10.75 -16.76 -23.30
C THR A 176 12.14 -17.04 -22.70
N TRP A 177 12.20 -17.37 -21.40
CA TRP A 177 13.40 -17.77 -20.66
C TRP A 177 14.10 -19.05 -21.23
N GLY A 178 13.36 -20.01 -21.77
CA GLY A 178 13.92 -21.18 -22.42
C GLY A 178 14.60 -20.84 -23.75
N LYS A 179 14.08 -19.85 -24.47
CA LYS A 179 14.67 -19.40 -25.76
C LYS A 179 15.90 -18.52 -25.57
N ILE A 180 15.98 -17.74 -24.51
CA ILE A 180 17.13 -16.88 -24.20
C ILE A 180 18.36 -17.75 -23.84
N LYS A 181 18.17 -18.85 -23.12
CA LYS A 181 19.29 -19.78 -22.81
C LYS A 181 19.82 -20.54 -24.02
N GLN A 182 19.00 -20.82 -25.02
CA GLN A 182 19.47 -21.51 -26.24
C GLN A 182 20.27 -20.60 -27.19
N GLN A 183 20.07 -19.28 -27.15
CA GLN A 183 20.85 -18.36 -27.99
C GLN A 183 22.25 -18.05 -27.45
N HIS A 184 22.54 -18.36 -26.20
CA HIS A 184 23.88 -18.15 -25.62
C HIS A 184 24.78 -19.38 -25.59
N ILE A 185 24.31 -20.51 -26.09
CA ILE A 185 25.11 -21.78 -26.18
C ILE A 185 25.62 -22.04 -27.59
N ALA A 186 25.21 -21.25 -28.58
CA ALA A 186 25.67 -21.38 -29.97
C ALA A 186 26.61 -20.23 -30.33
N LYS A 187 27.81 -20.21 -29.73
CA LYS A 187 29.04 -19.60 -30.27
C LYS A 187 30.24 -20.31 -29.73
#